data_511f0b3caa3ae238e08c30aae11cd696
#
_entry.id   511f0b3caa3ae238e08c30aae11cd696
#
_cell.length_a   1.000
_cell.length_b   1.000
_cell.length_c   1.000
_cell.angle_alpha   90.00
_cell.angle_beta   90.00
_cell.angle_gamma   90.00
#
_symmetry.space_group_name_H-M   'P 1'
#
loop_
_entity.id
_entity.type
_entity.pdbx_description
1 polymer ?
#
loop_
_entity_poly.entity_id
_entity_poly.type
_entity_poly.pdbx_seq_one_letter_code
_entity_poly.pdbx_strand_id
1 'polypeptide(L)'
;MLFGKKDIDLPANDLLYLLGDAPASRDWSWIRYGKGTDEWITGINLFNLPFEAGLNTNTYKYYIDFAARFGFDQIMLDAGWSDARDLFRIQPGMDMEELTRYAREKKIRLMLWTLSSTLERQLDSALNLFNRWGIETIMTDFMDRDDQEMVNFYHRVARACADHHIAIMFHGAYPPKGFNRTWPNVLTHESVLGSEWNIWSELPTPDHNVAIAYTRMLAGPLDYEPGLLLNAQRDQFRPIGKNPMSQSTRCHQLAMFVTYDSPLQIFSGNISQALLEPAFMELLGSIPTTWTDTKIIDGKTGEYIVTARQHGDDWYLAGLGGSTARDLEIPLDFLGAGDYEATICKDGRNAHNYAADYSLERLTVNGQVWLKIHLAPGGGFLVQFRKKQS
;
A
#
# COMPACT_ATOMS: atom_id res chain seq x y z
N MET A 1 11.47 -21.42 -12.35
CA MET A 1 10.86 -20.71 -13.48
C MET A 1 9.35 -20.93 -13.40
N LEU A 2 8.54 -19.89 -13.48
CA LEU A 2 7.09 -19.97 -13.48
C LEU A 2 6.59 -19.94 -14.93
N PHE A 3 5.59 -20.75 -15.25
CA PHE A 3 4.98 -20.81 -16.57
C PHE A 3 3.47 -20.73 -16.43
N GLY A 4 2.83 -19.88 -17.21
CA GLY A 4 1.38 -19.81 -17.43
C GLY A 4 1.06 -20.16 -18.88
N LYS A 5 -0.12 -20.69 -19.15
CA LYS A 5 -0.63 -20.87 -20.52
C LYS A 5 -1.15 -19.55 -21.07
N LYS A 6 -1.60 -18.66 -20.19
CA LYS A 6 -2.09 -17.32 -20.47
C LYS A 6 -1.42 -16.33 -19.53
N ASP A 7 -1.39 -15.07 -19.90
CA ASP A 7 -0.82 -14.00 -19.08
C ASP A 7 -1.46 -13.95 -17.69
N ILE A 8 -2.77 -14.12 -17.61
CA ILE A 8 -3.55 -14.10 -16.35
C ILE A 8 -3.23 -15.26 -15.38
N ASP A 9 -2.54 -16.31 -15.83
CA ASP A 9 -2.16 -17.43 -14.97
C ASP A 9 -0.97 -17.10 -14.04
N LEU A 10 -0.28 -15.99 -14.29
CA LEU A 10 0.92 -15.61 -13.54
C LEU A 10 0.60 -14.80 -12.26
N PRO A 11 -0.19 -13.71 -12.27
CA PRO A 11 -0.34 -12.81 -11.12
C PRO A 11 -0.94 -13.45 -9.86
N ALA A 12 -1.70 -14.54 -9.99
CA ALA A 12 -2.28 -15.28 -8.86
C ALA A 12 -1.49 -16.56 -8.52
N ASN A 13 -0.20 -16.63 -8.89
CA ASN A 13 0.61 -17.83 -8.68
C ASN A 13 1.36 -17.79 -7.35
N ASP A 14 0.96 -18.64 -6.42
CA ASP A 14 1.54 -18.71 -5.06
C ASP A 14 2.75 -19.66 -4.94
N LEU A 15 3.29 -20.17 -6.05
CA LEU A 15 4.32 -21.22 -6.00
C LEU A 15 5.57 -20.79 -5.23
N LEU A 16 6.03 -19.55 -5.41
CA LEU A 16 7.19 -19.04 -4.67
C LEU A 16 6.93 -18.95 -3.17
N TYR A 17 5.74 -18.55 -2.76
CA TYR A 17 5.33 -18.57 -1.36
C TYR A 17 5.31 -20.00 -0.82
N LEU A 18 4.71 -20.94 -1.55
CA LEU A 18 4.58 -22.35 -1.15
C LEU A 18 5.92 -23.10 -1.07
N LEU A 19 6.94 -22.65 -1.79
CA LEU A 19 8.31 -23.20 -1.74
C LEU A 19 9.13 -22.64 -0.57
N GLY A 20 8.68 -21.58 0.09
CA GLY A 20 9.30 -21.10 1.33
C GLY A 20 9.16 -22.12 2.46
N ASP A 21 10.08 -22.07 3.44
CA ASP A 21 10.00 -22.92 4.61
C ASP A 21 8.72 -22.65 5.41
N ALA A 22 8.18 -23.69 6.04
CA ALA A 22 7.01 -23.54 6.90
C ALA A 22 7.35 -22.61 8.10
N PRO A 23 6.38 -21.84 8.59
CA PRO A 23 6.60 -20.97 9.73
C PRO A 23 6.97 -21.78 10.97
N ALA A 24 7.83 -21.18 11.82
CA ALA A 24 8.11 -21.76 13.13
C ALA A 24 6.80 -21.98 13.90
N SER A 25 6.73 -23.09 14.66
CA SER A 25 5.56 -23.37 15.51
C SER A 25 5.51 -22.37 16.66
N ARG A 26 4.77 -21.27 16.46
CA ARG A 26 4.51 -20.24 17.47
C ARG A 26 3.15 -19.57 17.20
N ASP A 27 2.64 -18.85 18.17
CA ASP A 27 1.43 -18.04 17.99
C ASP A 27 1.76 -16.81 17.12
N TRP A 28 0.98 -16.63 16.05
CA TRP A 28 1.04 -15.48 15.15
C TRP A 28 -0.22 -14.62 15.19
N SER A 29 -1.17 -14.92 16.07
CA SER A 29 -2.47 -14.23 16.17
C SER A 29 -2.36 -12.75 16.59
N TRP A 30 -1.20 -12.35 17.11
CA TRP A 30 -0.91 -10.97 17.48
C TRP A 30 -0.64 -10.06 16.26
N ILE A 31 -0.33 -10.62 15.09
CA ILE A 31 -0.06 -9.83 13.89
C ILE A 31 -1.30 -9.02 13.51
N ARG A 32 -1.09 -7.74 13.23
CA ARG A 32 -2.13 -6.82 12.77
C ARG A 32 -1.79 -6.33 11.38
N TYR A 33 -2.73 -6.52 10.46
CA TYR A 33 -2.68 -6.01 9.10
C TYR A 33 -3.35 -4.64 9.01
N GLY A 34 -3.27 -3.97 7.87
CA GLY A 34 -4.03 -2.75 7.64
C GLY A 34 -3.34 -1.74 6.73
N LYS A 35 -3.95 -0.55 6.64
CA LYS A 35 -3.42 0.58 5.90
C LYS A 35 -2.75 1.58 6.83
N GLY A 36 -1.64 2.14 6.36
CA GLY A 36 -0.95 3.26 6.99
C GLY A 36 -0.87 4.48 6.09
N THR A 37 -0.43 5.60 6.65
CA THR A 37 -0.03 6.79 5.90
C THR A 37 1.47 6.97 5.96
N ASP A 38 2.05 7.58 4.93
CA ASP A 38 3.41 8.04 4.88
C ASP A 38 3.46 9.56 4.69
N GLU A 39 4.45 10.23 5.29
CA GLU A 39 4.71 11.65 5.12
C GLU A 39 5.96 11.94 4.30
N TRP A 40 6.85 10.97 4.13
CA TRP A 40 8.14 11.13 3.47
C TRP A 40 8.00 11.57 2.01
N ILE A 41 7.24 10.81 1.21
CA ILE A 41 7.08 11.06 -0.23
C ILE A 41 6.54 12.47 -0.51
N THR A 42 5.64 12.98 0.32
CA THR A 42 5.10 14.33 0.16
C THR A 42 5.97 15.41 0.81
N GLY A 43 7.00 15.03 1.57
CA GLY A 43 7.92 15.93 2.28
C GLY A 43 7.23 16.80 3.32
N ILE A 44 6.20 16.27 3.99
CA ILE A 44 5.36 16.98 4.98
C ILE A 44 4.81 18.31 4.39
N ASN A 45 4.46 18.32 3.12
CA ASN A 45 3.97 19.52 2.43
C ASN A 45 2.47 19.75 2.69
N LEU A 46 2.12 19.95 3.97
CA LEU A 46 0.76 20.16 4.44
C LEU A 46 0.36 21.63 4.36
N PHE A 47 -0.95 21.90 4.24
CA PHE A 47 -1.50 23.25 4.14
C PHE A 47 -2.83 23.39 4.88
N ASN A 48 -3.28 24.64 5.10
CA ASN A 48 -4.49 24.99 5.85
C ASN A 48 -4.47 24.46 7.30
N LEU A 49 -3.30 24.52 7.95
CA LEU A 49 -3.09 24.10 9.32
C LEU A 49 -3.05 25.28 10.28
N PRO A 50 -3.49 25.10 11.54
CA PRO A 50 -3.35 26.12 12.58
C PRO A 50 -1.97 26.10 13.27
N PHE A 51 -1.02 25.27 12.78
CA PHE A 51 0.33 25.12 13.32
C PHE A 51 1.34 24.97 12.18
N GLU A 52 2.62 25.11 12.48
CA GLU A 52 3.70 24.86 11.52
C GLU A 52 3.93 23.36 11.34
N ALA A 53 3.78 22.87 10.09
CA ALA A 53 4.03 21.47 9.75
C ALA A 53 5.53 21.17 9.73
N GLY A 54 5.90 19.96 10.16
CA GLY A 54 7.27 19.49 10.19
C GLY A 54 7.37 18.21 11.03
N LEU A 55 8.59 17.81 11.35
CA LEU A 55 8.87 16.69 12.25
C LEU A 55 8.56 17.11 13.71
N ASN A 56 7.28 17.15 14.06
CA ASN A 56 6.80 17.56 15.37
C ASN A 56 5.50 16.84 15.77
N THR A 57 5.23 16.82 17.06
CA THR A 57 4.08 16.15 17.68
C THR A 57 2.75 16.57 17.06
N ASN A 58 2.54 17.87 16.74
CA ASN A 58 1.27 18.35 16.20
C ASN A 58 1.01 17.82 14.78
N THR A 59 2.05 17.72 13.95
CA THR A 59 1.95 17.14 12.61
C THR A 59 1.50 15.69 12.69
N TYR A 60 2.11 14.86 13.52
CA TYR A 60 1.73 13.45 13.62
C TYR A 60 0.37 13.26 14.31
N LYS A 61 -0.05 14.12 15.22
CA LYS A 61 -1.44 14.13 15.70
C LYS A 61 -2.44 14.39 14.57
N TYR A 62 -2.11 15.28 13.64
CA TYR A 62 -2.94 15.54 12.47
C TYR A 62 -3.03 14.32 11.54
N TYR A 63 -1.93 13.57 11.35
CA TYR A 63 -1.95 12.29 10.64
C TYR A 63 -2.79 11.24 11.38
N ILE A 64 -2.72 11.17 12.70
CA ILE A 64 -3.55 10.28 13.53
C ILE A 64 -5.03 10.61 13.37
N ASP A 65 -5.42 11.89 13.40
CA ASP A 65 -6.81 12.32 13.22
C ASP A 65 -7.32 12.00 11.81
N PHE A 66 -6.48 12.19 10.78
CA PHE A 66 -6.78 11.79 9.42
C PHE A 66 -7.00 10.28 9.30
N ALA A 67 -6.10 9.48 9.87
CA ALA A 67 -6.20 8.02 9.87
C ALA A 67 -7.50 7.54 10.54
N ALA A 68 -7.81 8.09 11.72
CA ALA A 68 -9.04 7.77 12.45
C ALA A 68 -10.31 8.16 11.67
N ARG A 69 -10.29 9.28 10.95
CA ARG A 69 -11.44 9.75 10.16
C ARG A 69 -11.74 8.84 8.98
N PHE A 70 -10.72 8.36 8.28
CA PHE A 70 -10.89 7.62 7.03
C PHE A 70 -10.69 6.11 7.14
N GLY A 71 -10.60 5.56 8.36
CA GLY A 71 -10.53 4.11 8.56
C GLY A 71 -9.16 3.51 8.19
N PHE A 72 -8.09 4.27 8.38
CA PHE A 72 -6.74 3.73 8.37
C PHE A 72 -6.41 3.12 9.73
N ASP A 73 -5.52 2.15 9.74
CA ASP A 73 -5.18 1.37 10.93
C ASP A 73 -3.98 1.94 11.69
N GLN A 74 -3.12 2.67 10.97
CA GLN A 74 -1.87 3.19 11.52
C GLN A 74 -1.37 4.42 10.75
N ILE A 75 -0.39 5.09 11.33
CA ILE A 75 0.45 6.07 10.64
C ILE A 75 1.91 5.63 10.75
N MET A 76 2.70 5.93 9.72
CA MET A 76 4.15 5.78 9.77
C MET A 76 4.79 7.09 10.20
N LEU A 77 5.80 7.01 11.05
CA LEU A 77 6.77 8.05 11.32
C LEU A 77 8.03 7.64 10.56
N ASP A 78 8.25 8.25 9.41
CA ASP A 78 9.37 7.97 8.53
C ASP A 78 10.68 8.57 9.06
N ALA A 79 11.76 8.53 8.29
CA ALA A 79 13.09 9.01 8.67
C ALA A 79 13.04 10.42 9.26
N GLY A 80 13.69 10.60 10.42
CA GLY A 80 13.77 11.88 11.11
C GLY A 80 13.00 11.98 12.43
N TRP A 81 12.16 11.01 12.81
CA TRP A 81 11.57 10.96 14.15
C TRP A 81 12.63 10.76 15.23
N SER A 82 13.74 10.10 14.90
CA SER A 82 14.94 9.95 15.71
C SER A 82 16.18 10.21 14.87
N ASP A 83 17.35 10.28 15.53
CA ASP A 83 18.63 10.29 14.84
C ASP A 83 18.83 8.96 14.08
N ALA A 84 19.21 9.03 12.81
CA ALA A 84 19.40 7.83 11.98
C ALA A 84 20.48 6.87 12.52
N ARG A 85 21.41 7.34 13.35
CA ARG A 85 22.50 6.55 13.95
C ARG A 85 22.24 6.14 15.39
N ASP A 86 21.15 6.65 16.01
CA ASP A 86 20.78 6.37 17.39
C ASP A 86 19.26 6.48 17.59
N LEU A 87 18.59 5.34 17.66
CA LEU A 87 17.13 5.25 17.84
C LEU A 87 16.62 5.77 19.18
N PHE A 88 17.53 6.01 20.14
CA PHE A 88 17.19 6.58 21.45
C PHE A 88 17.24 8.11 21.46
N ARG A 89 17.82 8.71 20.43
CA ARG A 89 17.90 10.17 20.29
C ARG A 89 16.72 10.69 19.49
N ILE A 90 15.62 10.98 20.19
CA ILE A 90 14.38 11.48 19.58
C ILE A 90 14.58 12.91 19.06
N GLN A 91 13.95 13.22 17.92
CA GLN A 91 13.91 14.56 17.34
C GLN A 91 13.33 15.57 18.37
N PRO A 92 13.95 16.74 18.60
CA PRO A 92 13.53 17.68 19.65
C PRO A 92 12.07 18.17 19.57
N GLY A 93 11.45 18.18 18.37
CA GLY A 93 10.05 18.55 18.17
C GLY A 93 9.04 17.43 18.50
N MET A 94 9.52 16.22 18.85
CA MET A 94 8.72 15.01 19.01
C MET A 94 8.58 14.63 20.49
N ASP A 95 7.34 14.51 20.95
CA ASP A 95 6.99 13.88 22.22
C ASP A 95 6.37 12.50 21.95
N MET A 96 7.19 11.45 22.06
CA MET A 96 6.75 10.07 21.77
C MET A 96 5.77 9.54 22.81
N GLU A 97 5.83 9.99 24.06
CA GLU A 97 4.88 9.59 25.11
C GLU A 97 3.50 10.18 24.83
N GLU A 98 3.44 11.46 24.46
CA GLU A 98 2.22 12.12 24.06
C GLU A 98 1.62 11.48 22.78
N LEU A 99 2.45 11.23 21.75
CA LEU A 99 1.99 10.65 20.49
C LEU A 99 1.42 9.24 20.70
N THR A 100 2.12 8.39 21.45
CA THR A 100 1.65 7.01 21.69
C THR A 100 0.38 6.98 22.55
N ARG A 101 0.23 7.91 23.49
CA ARG A 101 -1.01 8.08 24.25
C ARG A 101 -2.15 8.52 23.33
N TYR A 102 -1.93 9.57 22.53
CA TYR A 102 -2.93 10.11 21.60
C TYR A 102 -3.37 9.09 20.56
N ALA A 103 -2.42 8.37 19.96
CA ALA A 103 -2.71 7.31 18.99
C ALA A 103 -3.58 6.19 19.59
N ARG A 104 -3.28 5.76 20.82
CA ARG A 104 -4.12 4.78 21.55
C ARG A 104 -5.53 5.28 21.81
N GLU A 105 -5.71 6.54 22.20
CA GLU A 105 -7.03 7.15 22.40
C GLU A 105 -7.87 7.14 21.11
N LYS A 106 -7.20 7.36 19.97
CA LYS A 106 -7.82 7.33 18.62
C LYS A 106 -7.90 5.92 18.03
N LYS A 107 -7.34 4.90 18.67
CA LYS A 107 -7.23 3.51 18.19
C LYS A 107 -6.42 3.40 16.88
N ILE A 108 -5.45 4.25 16.71
CA ILE A 108 -4.50 4.24 15.60
C ILE A 108 -3.15 3.73 16.12
N ARG A 109 -2.53 2.83 15.38
CA ARG A 109 -1.19 2.33 15.68
C ARG A 109 -0.13 3.27 15.12
N LEU A 110 1.05 3.25 15.72
CA LEU A 110 2.24 3.92 15.19
C LEU A 110 3.20 2.89 14.60
N MET A 111 3.75 3.19 13.45
CA MET A 111 4.83 2.48 12.79
C MET A 111 6.06 3.37 12.75
N LEU A 112 7.25 2.82 13.01
CA LEU A 112 8.49 3.59 13.05
C LEU A 112 9.47 3.11 11.99
N TRP A 113 10.05 4.06 11.26
CA TRP A 113 11.19 3.82 10.37
C TRP A 113 12.48 3.61 11.16
N THR A 114 13.35 2.73 10.68
CA THR A 114 14.68 2.49 11.23
C THR A 114 15.71 2.28 10.13
N LEU A 115 16.91 2.80 10.31
CA LEU A 115 18.05 2.46 9.46
C LEU A 115 18.57 1.06 9.83
N SER A 116 18.71 0.16 8.86
CA SER A 116 19.10 -1.25 9.05
C SER A 116 20.35 -1.42 9.89
N SER A 117 21.42 -0.68 9.57
CA SER A 117 22.69 -0.74 10.30
C SER A 117 22.60 -0.22 11.73
N THR A 118 21.68 0.70 12.03
CA THR A 118 21.42 1.19 13.38
C THR A 118 20.56 0.23 14.16
N LEU A 119 19.51 -0.30 13.54
CA LEU A 119 18.68 -1.33 14.15
C LEU A 119 19.53 -2.55 14.51
N GLU A 120 20.44 -3.02 13.66
CA GLU A 120 21.32 -4.15 13.94
C GLU A 120 22.15 -3.92 15.21
N ARG A 121 22.75 -2.73 15.36
CA ARG A 121 23.56 -2.40 16.55
C ARG A 121 22.76 -2.26 17.82
N GLN A 122 21.51 -1.86 17.75
CA GLN A 122 20.65 -1.53 18.88
C GLN A 122 19.46 -2.48 19.04
N LEU A 123 19.44 -3.63 18.35
CA LEU A 123 18.27 -4.46 18.10
C LEU A 123 17.43 -4.70 19.34
N ASP A 124 17.95 -5.44 20.31
CA ASP A 124 17.17 -5.82 21.52
C ASP A 124 16.74 -4.60 22.35
N SER A 125 17.62 -3.60 22.49
CA SER A 125 17.32 -2.42 23.27
C SER A 125 16.28 -1.52 22.58
N ALA A 126 16.33 -1.41 21.26
CA ALA A 126 15.33 -0.66 20.47
C ALA A 126 13.96 -1.36 20.51
N LEU A 127 13.90 -2.69 20.28
CA LEU A 127 12.65 -3.44 20.35
C LEU A 127 12.01 -3.37 21.75
N ASN A 128 12.81 -3.43 22.81
CA ASN A 128 12.33 -3.20 24.18
C ASN A 128 11.76 -1.79 24.38
N LEU A 129 12.36 -0.75 23.79
CA LEU A 129 11.84 0.62 23.83
C LEU A 129 10.51 0.71 23.06
N PHE A 130 10.46 0.13 21.87
CA PHE A 130 9.27 0.12 21.02
C PHE A 130 8.09 -0.58 21.72
N ASN A 131 8.33 -1.71 22.39
CA ASN A 131 7.30 -2.38 23.19
C ASN A 131 6.78 -1.50 24.33
N ARG A 132 7.65 -0.75 25.03
CA ARG A 132 7.19 0.21 26.07
C ARG A 132 6.28 1.30 25.50
N TRP A 133 6.54 1.74 24.28
CA TRP A 133 5.68 2.70 23.58
C TRP A 133 4.42 2.09 22.97
N GLY A 134 4.37 0.76 22.88
CA GLY A 134 3.27 0.03 22.24
C GLY A 134 3.33 0.07 20.72
N ILE A 135 4.53 0.14 20.16
CA ILE A 135 4.77 0.03 18.71
C ILE A 135 4.64 -1.43 18.30
N GLU A 136 3.79 -1.70 17.35
CA GLU A 136 3.49 -3.05 16.86
C GLU A 136 4.06 -3.32 15.45
N THR A 137 4.55 -2.29 14.76
CA THR A 137 5.11 -2.40 13.41
C THR A 137 6.30 -1.47 13.24
N ILE A 138 7.34 -1.94 12.58
CA ILE A 138 8.49 -1.12 12.16
C ILE A 138 8.79 -1.32 10.68
N MET A 139 9.41 -0.31 10.08
CA MET A 139 10.16 -0.42 8.84
C MET A 139 11.65 -0.47 9.15
N THR A 140 12.43 -1.28 8.42
CA THR A 140 13.89 -1.15 8.39
C THR A 140 14.36 -1.03 6.95
N ASP A 141 15.28 -0.12 6.70
CA ASP A 141 15.60 0.38 5.37
C ASP A 141 17.11 0.37 5.09
N PHE A 142 17.45 0.49 3.80
CA PHE A 142 18.82 0.54 3.28
C PHE A 142 19.65 -0.71 3.60
N MET A 143 19.10 -1.91 3.34
CA MET A 143 19.90 -3.12 3.32
C MET A 143 20.81 -3.18 2.08
N ASP A 144 20.27 -2.87 0.90
CA ASP A 144 20.97 -2.72 -0.40
C ASP A 144 21.91 -3.88 -0.78
N ARG A 145 21.75 -5.04 -0.14
CA ARG A 145 22.58 -6.24 -0.33
C ARG A 145 21.70 -7.48 -0.27
N ASP A 146 22.14 -8.54 -0.96
CA ASP A 146 21.49 -9.85 -0.97
C ASP A 146 22.52 -11.01 -0.78
N ASP A 147 23.71 -10.72 -0.28
CA ASP A 147 24.70 -11.71 0.11
C ASP A 147 24.30 -12.47 1.39
N GLN A 148 25.00 -13.57 1.69
CA GLN A 148 24.67 -14.45 2.78
C GLN A 148 24.62 -13.74 4.15
N GLU A 149 25.48 -12.76 4.39
CA GLU A 149 25.51 -12.01 5.64
C GLU A 149 24.21 -11.18 5.80
N MET A 150 23.80 -10.49 4.72
CA MET A 150 22.56 -9.72 4.73
C MET A 150 21.34 -10.63 4.82
N VAL A 151 21.30 -11.77 4.12
CA VAL A 151 20.22 -12.76 4.28
C VAL A 151 20.11 -13.23 5.74
N ASN A 152 21.24 -13.50 6.39
CA ASN A 152 21.25 -13.84 7.82
C ASN A 152 20.73 -12.70 8.71
N PHE A 153 21.02 -11.43 8.35
CA PHE A 153 20.47 -10.26 9.02
C PHE A 153 18.94 -10.25 8.96
N TYR A 154 18.32 -10.44 7.77
CA TYR A 154 16.87 -10.53 7.64
C TYR A 154 16.26 -11.58 8.58
N HIS A 155 16.87 -12.77 8.66
CA HIS A 155 16.40 -13.83 9.58
C HIS A 155 16.54 -13.43 11.05
N ARG A 156 17.66 -12.80 11.45
CA ARG A 156 17.88 -12.34 12.83
C ARG A 156 16.85 -11.30 13.24
N VAL A 157 16.64 -10.28 12.38
CA VAL A 157 15.70 -9.20 12.68
C VAL A 157 14.27 -9.70 12.68
N ALA A 158 13.86 -10.51 11.68
CA ALA A 158 12.52 -11.08 11.65
C ALA A 158 12.21 -11.90 12.92
N ARG A 159 13.18 -12.71 13.38
CA ARG A 159 13.07 -13.49 14.62
C ARG A 159 12.95 -12.59 15.84
N ALA A 160 13.87 -11.63 16.00
CA ALA A 160 13.86 -10.71 17.14
C ALA A 160 12.56 -9.91 17.21
N CYS A 161 12.07 -9.39 16.07
CA CYS A 161 10.79 -8.72 15.99
C CYS A 161 9.63 -9.66 16.39
N ALA A 162 9.64 -10.93 15.93
CA ALA A 162 8.63 -11.92 16.31
C ALA A 162 8.64 -12.20 17.82
N ASP A 163 9.83 -12.31 18.44
CA ASP A 163 9.99 -12.54 19.88
C ASP A 163 9.45 -11.35 20.71
N HIS A 164 9.44 -10.13 20.13
CA HIS A 164 8.88 -8.92 20.71
C HIS A 164 7.43 -8.62 20.26
N HIS A 165 6.77 -9.49 19.48
CA HIS A 165 5.45 -9.25 18.89
C HIS A 165 5.39 -7.95 18.05
N ILE A 166 6.44 -7.69 17.27
CA ILE A 166 6.53 -6.58 16.34
C ILE A 166 6.53 -7.12 14.91
N ALA A 167 5.64 -6.61 14.08
CA ALA A 167 5.64 -6.84 12.65
C ALA A 167 6.67 -5.95 11.96
N ILE A 168 7.16 -6.37 10.78
CA ILE A 168 8.22 -5.63 10.08
C ILE A 168 7.96 -5.54 8.58
N MET A 169 8.32 -4.39 8.02
CA MET A 169 8.46 -4.11 6.60
C MET A 169 9.94 -3.87 6.28
N PHE A 170 10.39 -4.38 5.14
CA PHE A 170 11.75 -4.15 4.65
C PHE A 170 11.75 -3.24 3.43
N HIS A 171 12.53 -2.14 3.49
CA HIS A 171 12.81 -1.20 2.40
C HIS A 171 14.28 -1.26 1.99
N GLY A 172 14.62 -0.76 0.79
CA GLY A 172 15.97 -0.96 0.23
C GLY A 172 16.34 -2.46 0.20
N ALA A 173 15.40 -3.30 -0.13
CA ALA A 173 15.40 -4.73 0.15
C ALA A 173 15.30 -5.56 -1.15
N TYR A 174 15.67 -6.84 -1.13
CA TYR A 174 15.32 -7.77 -2.19
C TYR A 174 13.90 -8.34 -2.00
N PRO A 175 13.25 -8.89 -3.09
CA PRO A 175 11.89 -9.43 -3.00
C PRO A 175 11.79 -10.63 -2.02
N PRO A 176 10.63 -10.83 -1.35
CA PRO A 176 10.50 -11.80 -0.27
C PRO A 176 10.71 -13.27 -0.68
N LYS A 177 10.29 -13.69 -1.88
CA LYS A 177 10.51 -15.05 -2.42
C LYS A 177 10.11 -16.18 -1.46
N GLY A 178 9.00 -16.01 -0.72
CA GLY A 178 8.52 -16.96 0.28
C GLY A 178 9.05 -16.73 1.69
N PHE A 179 9.89 -15.74 1.93
CA PHE A 179 10.42 -15.39 3.26
C PHE A 179 9.31 -15.07 4.26
N ASN A 180 8.26 -14.40 3.81
CA ASN A 180 7.06 -14.10 4.60
C ASN A 180 6.22 -15.33 4.97
N ARG A 181 6.44 -16.51 4.35
CA ARG A 181 5.88 -17.78 4.82
C ARG A 181 6.63 -18.29 6.06
N THR A 182 7.96 -18.20 6.04
CA THR A 182 8.81 -18.60 7.18
C THR A 182 8.61 -17.65 8.36
N TRP A 183 8.49 -16.35 8.07
CA TRP A 183 8.31 -15.28 9.06
C TRP A 183 7.03 -14.50 8.78
N PRO A 184 5.85 -14.96 9.27
CA PRO A 184 4.57 -14.27 9.06
C PRO A 184 4.51 -12.82 9.57
N ASN A 185 5.37 -12.44 10.50
CA ASN A 185 5.51 -11.05 10.96
C ASN A 185 6.23 -10.13 9.97
N VAL A 186 6.82 -10.66 8.91
CA VAL A 186 7.35 -9.88 7.78
C VAL A 186 6.20 -9.63 6.82
N LEU A 187 5.60 -8.45 6.90
CA LEU A 187 4.36 -8.13 6.20
C LEU A 187 4.58 -7.87 4.71
N THR A 188 5.60 -7.09 4.40
CA THR A 188 5.87 -6.67 3.02
C THR A 188 7.33 -6.25 2.82
N HIS A 189 7.76 -6.21 1.57
CA HIS A 189 9.04 -5.67 1.13
C HIS A 189 8.79 -4.64 0.03
N GLU A 190 9.61 -3.60 -0.03
CA GLU A 190 9.60 -2.68 -1.17
C GLU A 190 10.07 -3.41 -2.44
N SER A 191 11.34 -3.49 -2.69
CA SER A 191 11.96 -4.18 -3.84
C SER A 191 11.30 -3.89 -5.17
N VAL A 192 10.84 -2.68 -5.35
CA VAL A 192 10.10 -2.22 -6.52
C VAL A 192 10.44 -0.75 -6.79
N LEU A 193 10.32 -0.33 -8.03
CA LEU A 193 10.34 1.07 -8.38
C LEU A 193 8.94 1.64 -8.13
N GLY A 194 8.71 2.07 -6.87
CA GLY A 194 7.42 2.49 -6.32
C GLY A 194 7.07 3.96 -6.52
N SER A 195 6.07 4.44 -5.80
CA SER A 195 5.60 5.84 -5.86
C SER A 195 6.69 6.86 -5.55
N GLU A 196 7.60 6.54 -4.65
CA GLU A 196 8.70 7.41 -4.25
C GLU A 196 9.51 7.90 -5.45
N TRP A 197 9.73 7.05 -6.45
CA TRP A 197 10.51 7.38 -7.64
C TRP A 197 9.93 8.50 -8.49
N ASN A 198 8.67 8.89 -8.30
CA ASN A 198 8.09 10.08 -8.92
C ASN A 198 8.71 11.40 -8.41
N ILE A 199 9.45 11.37 -7.30
CA ILE A 199 10.14 12.55 -6.74
C ILE A 199 11.26 13.02 -7.67
N TRP A 200 11.98 12.08 -8.31
CA TRP A 200 13.18 12.38 -9.08
C TRP A 200 13.30 11.70 -10.45
N SER A 201 12.28 10.95 -10.87
CA SER A 201 12.35 10.14 -12.09
C SER A 201 11.03 10.10 -12.86
N GLU A 202 11.12 9.86 -14.18
CA GLU A 202 9.98 9.58 -15.06
C GLU A 202 9.74 8.05 -15.24
N LEU A 203 10.46 7.20 -14.52
CA LEU A 203 10.42 5.75 -14.68
C LEU A 203 9.13 5.09 -14.18
N PRO A 204 8.42 5.56 -13.13
CA PRO A 204 7.15 4.99 -12.71
C PRO A 204 6.02 5.29 -13.72
N THR A 205 6.11 4.68 -14.90
CA THR A 205 5.10 4.82 -15.96
C THR A 205 3.89 3.91 -15.70
N PRO A 206 2.73 4.16 -16.32
CA PRO A 206 1.59 3.24 -16.24
C PRO A 206 1.93 1.82 -16.73
N ASP A 207 2.75 1.69 -17.77
CA ASP A 207 3.18 0.38 -18.29
C ASP A 207 4.04 -0.37 -17.27
N HIS A 208 4.94 0.35 -16.58
CA HIS A 208 5.72 -0.21 -15.47
C HIS A 208 4.78 -0.68 -14.34
N ASN A 209 3.79 0.13 -13.96
CA ASN A 209 2.85 -0.21 -12.90
C ASN A 209 2.06 -1.49 -13.24
N VAL A 210 1.60 -1.63 -14.47
CA VAL A 210 0.96 -2.88 -14.93
C VAL A 210 1.92 -4.05 -14.90
N ALA A 211 3.18 -3.86 -15.34
CA ALA A 211 4.19 -4.92 -15.37
C ALA A 211 4.53 -5.47 -13.97
N ILE A 212 4.45 -4.65 -12.91
CA ILE A 212 4.66 -5.07 -11.52
C ILE A 212 3.76 -6.26 -11.16
N ALA A 213 2.49 -6.25 -11.57
CA ALA A 213 1.54 -7.32 -11.28
C ALA A 213 1.93 -8.67 -11.92
N TYR A 214 2.67 -8.64 -13.02
CA TYR A 214 3.12 -9.83 -13.74
C TYR A 214 4.58 -10.23 -13.44
N THR A 215 5.29 -9.45 -12.66
CA THR A 215 6.71 -9.64 -12.36
C THR A 215 7.01 -9.61 -10.87
N ARG A 216 7.06 -8.41 -10.27
CA ARG A 216 7.46 -8.23 -8.86
C ARG A 216 6.51 -8.93 -7.89
N MET A 217 5.18 -8.88 -8.14
CA MET A 217 4.19 -9.53 -7.28
C MET A 217 4.35 -11.04 -7.20
N LEU A 218 4.91 -11.71 -8.22
CA LEU A 218 5.19 -13.14 -8.20
C LEU A 218 6.15 -13.54 -7.08
N ALA A 219 6.94 -12.60 -6.58
CA ALA A 219 7.89 -12.85 -5.50
C ALA A 219 7.29 -12.61 -4.09
N GLY A 220 6.03 -12.25 -4.01
CA GLY A 220 5.30 -12.02 -2.76
C GLY A 220 4.92 -10.56 -2.51
N PRO A 221 4.36 -10.24 -1.34
CA PRO A 221 3.83 -8.93 -1.01
C PRO A 221 4.79 -7.79 -1.29
N LEU A 222 4.25 -6.68 -1.78
CA LEU A 222 5.05 -5.51 -2.12
C LEU A 222 4.51 -4.24 -1.49
N ASP A 223 5.42 -3.38 -1.04
CA ASP A 223 5.12 -2.01 -0.72
C ASP A 223 5.45 -1.12 -1.92
N TYR A 224 4.42 -0.57 -2.54
CA TYR A 224 4.50 0.35 -3.69
C TYR A 224 4.26 1.79 -3.25
N GLU A 225 3.56 1.97 -2.13
CA GLU A 225 3.12 3.25 -1.58
C GLU A 225 2.21 4.04 -2.53
N PRO A 226 1.08 3.46 -2.97
CA PRO A 226 0.16 4.14 -3.87
C PRO A 226 -0.59 5.28 -3.19
N GLY A 227 -1.29 6.08 -4.00
CA GLY A 227 -2.24 7.07 -3.48
C GLY A 227 -1.84 8.52 -3.73
N LEU A 228 -0.84 8.81 -4.55
CA LEU A 228 -0.54 10.18 -4.96
C LEU A 228 -1.78 10.86 -5.55
N LEU A 229 -2.12 12.04 -5.05
CA LEU A 229 -3.33 12.80 -5.42
C LEU A 229 -3.06 13.91 -6.45
N LEU A 230 -1.81 14.25 -6.71
CA LEU A 230 -1.42 14.97 -7.91
C LEU A 230 -1.23 13.94 -9.02
N ASN A 231 -2.10 14.01 -10.03
CA ASN A 231 -2.11 13.05 -11.12
C ASN A 231 -1.91 13.78 -12.45
N ALA A 232 -1.06 13.26 -13.31
CA ALA A 232 -0.70 13.89 -14.58
C ALA A 232 -0.74 12.87 -15.71
N GLN A 233 -1.15 13.33 -16.89
CA GLN A 233 -0.87 12.62 -18.14
C GLN A 233 0.62 12.78 -18.47
N ARG A 234 1.15 11.90 -19.31
CA ARG A 234 2.59 11.82 -19.60
C ARG A 234 3.22 13.13 -20.02
N ASP A 235 2.54 13.92 -20.83
CA ASP A 235 3.00 15.22 -21.36
C ASP A 235 2.98 16.34 -20.30
N GLN A 236 2.27 16.15 -19.20
CA GLN A 236 2.13 17.09 -18.09
C GLN A 236 2.98 16.67 -16.87
N PHE A 237 3.47 15.44 -16.86
CA PHE A 237 4.26 14.91 -15.75
C PHE A 237 5.66 15.54 -15.71
N ARG A 238 6.12 15.79 -14.51
CA ARG A 238 7.52 16.10 -14.19
C ARG A 238 7.86 15.64 -12.78
N PRO A 239 9.08 15.15 -12.51
CA PRO A 239 9.53 14.88 -11.16
C PRO A 239 9.47 16.14 -10.29
N ILE A 240 8.95 16.02 -9.07
CA ILE A 240 8.85 17.10 -8.09
C ILE A 240 9.26 16.56 -6.73
N GLY A 241 10.21 17.22 -6.05
CA GLY A 241 10.81 16.78 -4.80
C GLY A 241 9.90 16.86 -3.58
N LYS A 242 8.79 17.61 -3.65
CA LYS A 242 7.79 17.68 -2.56
C LYS A 242 6.40 17.61 -3.14
N ASN A 243 5.54 16.78 -2.54
CA ASN A 243 4.21 16.51 -3.05
C ASN A 243 4.23 16.10 -4.54
N PRO A 244 4.89 14.99 -4.89
CA PRO A 244 5.09 14.55 -6.26
C PRO A 244 3.76 14.21 -6.94
N MET A 245 3.78 14.21 -8.27
CA MET A 245 2.67 13.73 -9.08
C MET A 245 2.94 12.30 -9.59
N SER A 246 1.87 11.55 -9.86
CA SER A 246 1.97 10.27 -10.58
C SER A 246 1.74 10.45 -12.08
N GLN A 247 2.36 9.60 -12.92
CA GLN A 247 2.07 9.49 -14.35
C GLN A 247 0.85 8.62 -14.64
N SER A 248 -0.20 8.74 -13.83
CA SER A 248 -1.39 7.91 -13.94
C SER A 248 -2.61 8.68 -13.47
N THR A 249 -3.80 8.16 -13.78
CA THR A 249 -5.02 8.75 -13.25
C THR A 249 -5.17 8.52 -11.75
N ARG A 250 -6.05 9.30 -11.12
CA ARG A 250 -6.43 9.10 -9.71
C ARG A 250 -7.03 7.71 -9.46
N CYS A 251 -7.83 7.23 -10.41
CA CYS A 251 -8.42 5.89 -10.30
C CYS A 251 -7.40 4.77 -10.45
N HIS A 252 -6.32 4.97 -11.20
CA HIS A 252 -5.21 4.04 -11.26
C HIS A 252 -4.52 3.91 -9.90
N GLN A 253 -4.25 5.05 -9.21
CA GLN A 253 -3.69 5.05 -7.86
C GLN A 253 -4.60 4.32 -6.86
N LEU A 254 -5.92 4.51 -6.95
CA LEU A 254 -6.89 3.80 -6.12
C LEU A 254 -6.91 2.29 -6.40
N ALA A 255 -6.87 1.91 -7.68
CA ALA A 255 -6.93 0.51 -8.12
C ALA A 255 -5.73 -0.32 -7.63
N MET A 256 -4.57 0.30 -7.40
CA MET A 256 -3.39 -0.36 -6.87
C MET A 256 -3.62 -0.98 -5.48
N PHE A 257 -4.48 -0.39 -4.64
CA PHE A 257 -4.83 -0.92 -3.32
C PHE A 257 -5.53 -2.28 -3.36
N VAL A 258 -6.10 -2.65 -4.50
CA VAL A 258 -6.69 -3.98 -4.72
C VAL A 258 -5.82 -4.84 -5.62
N THR A 259 -5.20 -4.26 -6.65
CA THR A 259 -4.42 -5.04 -7.62
C THR A 259 -3.13 -5.57 -6.99
N TYR A 260 -2.41 -4.74 -6.22
CA TYR A 260 -1.18 -5.16 -5.57
C TYR A 260 -1.45 -5.92 -4.29
N ASP A 261 -0.69 -6.99 -4.08
CA ASP A 261 -0.80 -7.79 -2.88
C ASP A 261 0.11 -7.25 -1.79
N SER A 262 -0.49 -6.80 -0.70
CA SER A 262 0.22 -6.40 0.51
C SER A 262 -0.72 -6.39 1.71
N PRO A 263 -0.45 -7.13 2.78
CA PRO A 263 -1.24 -7.08 4.01
C PRO A 263 -1.00 -5.80 4.82
N LEU A 264 0.04 -5.05 4.49
CA LEU A 264 0.32 -3.71 4.97
C LEU A 264 0.48 -2.79 3.76
N GLN A 265 -0.45 -1.86 3.57
CA GLN A 265 -0.43 -0.91 2.46
C GLN A 265 -0.25 0.51 2.98
N ILE A 266 0.64 1.26 2.35
CA ILE A 266 0.94 2.65 2.72
C ILE A 266 0.32 3.59 1.69
N PHE A 267 -0.45 4.56 2.19
CA PHE A 267 -0.98 5.67 1.42
C PHE A 267 0.01 6.83 1.43
N SER A 268 0.57 7.14 0.28
CA SER A 268 1.59 8.19 0.12
C SER A 268 1.04 9.55 -0.29
N GLY A 269 -0.29 9.70 -0.35
CA GLY A 269 -0.92 10.97 -0.75
C GLY A 269 -0.84 12.05 0.33
N ASN A 270 -0.79 13.32 -0.10
CA ASN A 270 -0.85 14.47 0.81
C ASN A 270 -2.20 14.52 1.54
N ILE A 271 -2.19 14.38 2.87
CA ILE A 271 -3.43 14.30 3.67
C ILE A 271 -4.23 15.61 3.69
N SER A 272 -3.59 16.78 3.56
CA SER A 272 -4.33 18.04 3.41
C SER A 272 -5.09 18.10 2.09
N GLN A 273 -4.54 17.54 1.02
CA GLN A 273 -5.21 17.40 -0.27
C GLN A 273 -6.31 16.31 -0.21
N ALA A 274 -6.04 15.20 0.46
CA ALA A 274 -6.99 14.11 0.67
C ALA A 274 -8.28 14.57 1.39
N LEU A 275 -8.16 15.50 2.33
CA LEU A 275 -9.31 16.09 3.04
C LEU A 275 -10.26 16.87 2.12
N LEU A 276 -9.82 17.29 0.93
CA LEU A 276 -10.66 17.95 -0.08
C LEU A 276 -11.48 16.94 -0.92
N GLU A 277 -11.18 15.64 -0.79
CA GLU A 277 -11.79 14.54 -1.55
C GLU A 277 -12.44 13.49 -0.63
N PRO A 278 -13.35 13.86 0.29
CA PRO A 278 -13.80 12.98 1.36
C PRO A 278 -14.45 11.69 0.84
N ALA A 279 -15.29 11.76 -0.21
CA ALA A 279 -15.96 10.58 -0.75
C ALA A 279 -14.98 9.58 -1.39
N PHE A 280 -13.92 10.07 -2.04
CA PHE A 280 -12.84 9.25 -2.57
C PHE A 280 -12.06 8.58 -1.43
N MET A 281 -11.74 9.32 -0.38
CA MET A 281 -11.00 8.81 0.77
C MET A 281 -11.82 7.82 1.60
N GLU A 282 -13.14 8.00 1.72
CA GLU A 282 -14.05 7.03 2.37
C GLU A 282 -14.04 5.70 1.61
N LEU A 283 -14.06 5.74 0.28
CA LEU A 283 -13.94 4.52 -0.54
C LEU A 283 -12.58 3.87 -0.35
N LEU A 284 -11.47 4.61 -0.47
CA LEU A 284 -10.12 4.11 -0.25
C LEU A 284 -9.96 3.51 1.14
N GLY A 285 -10.42 4.21 2.16
CA GLY A 285 -10.36 3.75 3.55
C GLY A 285 -11.16 2.46 3.79
N SER A 286 -12.21 2.19 3.02
CA SER A 286 -13.03 0.98 3.12
C SER A 286 -12.40 -0.27 2.50
N ILE A 287 -11.32 -0.14 1.71
CA ILE A 287 -10.65 -1.28 1.07
C ILE A 287 -9.89 -2.08 2.14
N PRO A 288 -10.11 -3.39 2.28
CA PRO A 288 -9.30 -4.23 3.18
C PRO A 288 -7.90 -4.49 2.59
N THR A 289 -6.99 -5.00 3.41
CA THR A 289 -5.63 -5.37 2.97
C THR A 289 -5.38 -6.87 2.98
N THR A 290 -6.38 -7.66 3.39
CA THR A 290 -6.33 -9.12 3.39
C THR A 290 -7.52 -9.69 2.65
N TRP A 291 -7.33 -10.82 1.99
CA TRP A 291 -8.28 -11.36 1.04
C TRP A 291 -8.54 -12.85 1.31
N THR A 292 -9.80 -13.28 1.14
CA THR A 292 -10.21 -14.68 1.23
C THR A 292 -10.17 -15.39 -0.10
N ASP A 293 -10.28 -14.65 -1.20
CA ASP A 293 -10.15 -15.17 -2.57
C ASP A 293 -9.57 -14.08 -3.50
N THR A 294 -8.83 -14.50 -4.54
CA THR A 294 -8.27 -13.62 -5.57
C THR A 294 -8.44 -14.26 -6.93
N LYS A 295 -9.01 -13.51 -7.88
CA LYS A 295 -9.22 -13.92 -9.26
C LYS A 295 -8.66 -12.87 -10.22
N ILE A 296 -7.85 -13.30 -11.18
CA ILE A 296 -7.46 -12.44 -12.28
C ILE A 296 -8.53 -12.64 -13.37
N ILE A 297 -9.35 -11.61 -13.55
CA ILE A 297 -10.53 -11.68 -14.44
C ILE A 297 -10.10 -11.55 -15.89
N ASP A 298 -9.19 -10.62 -16.18
CA ASP A 298 -8.66 -10.38 -17.52
C ASP A 298 -7.30 -9.68 -17.40
N GLY A 299 -6.48 -9.74 -18.44
CA GLY A 299 -5.21 -9.04 -18.45
C GLY A 299 -4.29 -9.45 -19.59
N LYS A 300 -3.39 -8.54 -19.90
CA LYS A 300 -2.30 -8.74 -20.86
C LYS A 300 -1.05 -8.08 -20.35
N THR A 301 0.02 -8.84 -20.26
CA THR A 301 1.30 -8.41 -19.72
C THR A 301 1.76 -7.09 -20.34
N GLY A 302 2.05 -6.09 -19.48
CA GLY A 302 2.51 -4.76 -19.90
C GLY A 302 1.40 -3.86 -20.48
N GLU A 303 0.16 -4.33 -20.63
CA GLU A 303 -0.92 -3.52 -21.20
C GLU A 303 -2.01 -3.20 -20.18
N TYR A 304 -2.52 -4.20 -19.46
CA TYR A 304 -3.54 -4.01 -18.42
C TYR A 304 -3.70 -5.25 -17.55
N ILE A 305 -4.36 -5.09 -16.43
CA ILE A 305 -4.79 -6.18 -15.54
C ILE A 305 -6.12 -5.82 -14.88
N VAL A 306 -7.01 -6.81 -14.74
CA VAL A 306 -8.26 -6.71 -13.99
C VAL A 306 -8.28 -7.81 -12.93
N THR A 307 -8.33 -7.39 -11.67
CA THR A 307 -8.26 -8.28 -10.49
C THR A 307 -9.53 -8.14 -9.67
N ALA A 308 -10.14 -9.26 -9.29
CA ALA A 308 -11.22 -9.33 -8.32
C ALA A 308 -10.73 -10.00 -7.05
N ARG A 309 -11.00 -9.39 -5.89
CA ARG A 309 -10.62 -9.92 -4.57
C ARG A 309 -11.80 -9.94 -3.63
N GLN A 310 -11.89 -10.95 -2.81
CA GLN A 310 -12.97 -11.13 -1.83
C GLN A 310 -12.47 -10.89 -0.40
N HIS A 311 -13.28 -10.20 0.38
CA HIS A 311 -13.11 -10.08 1.82
C HIS A 311 -14.48 -10.27 2.51
N GLY A 312 -14.62 -11.36 3.27
CA GLY A 312 -15.93 -11.76 3.77
C GLY A 312 -16.93 -12.03 2.64
N ASP A 313 -18.08 -11.37 2.68
CA ASP A 313 -19.10 -11.45 1.62
C ASP A 313 -18.93 -10.40 0.52
N ASP A 314 -18.04 -9.43 0.72
CA ASP A 314 -17.81 -8.32 -0.20
C ASP A 314 -16.74 -8.64 -1.24
N TRP A 315 -16.90 -8.09 -2.44
CA TRP A 315 -15.91 -8.17 -3.51
C TRP A 315 -15.38 -6.80 -3.91
N TYR A 316 -14.14 -6.79 -4.36
CA TYR A 316 -13.44 -5.61 -4.85
C TYR A 316 -12.84 -5.94 -6.21
N LEU A 317 -13.27 -5.21 -7.25
CA LEU A 317 -12.79 -5.37 -8.61
C LEU A 317 -11.99 -4.13 -8.99
N ALA A 318 -10.75 -4.31 -9.38
CA ALA A 318 -9.87 -3.22 -9.79
C ALA A 318 -9.23 -3.49 -11.14
N GLY A 319 -8.98 -2.43 -11.89
CA GLY A 319 -8.25 -2.50 -13.15
C GLY A 319 -7.20 -1.42 -13.25
N LEU A 320 -6.02 -1.82 -13.74
CA LEU A 320 -4.91 -0.93 -14.11
C LEU A 320 -4.71 -0.99 -15.62
N GLY A 321 -4.68 0.16 -16.29
CA GLY A 321 -4.31 0.31 -17.70
C GLY A 321 -2.91 0.86 -17.87
N GLY A 322 -2.21 0.42 -18.91
CA GLY A 322 -0.94 1.01 -19.34
C GLY A 322 -1.14 2.37 -20.02
N SER A 323 -0.12 2.82 -20.74
CA SER A 323 -0.09 4.15 -21.39
C SER A 323 -1.09 4.33 -22.54
N THR A 324 -1.79 3.27 -22.96
CA THR A 324 -2.79 3.32 -24.03
C THR A 324 -4.20 3.22 -23.47
N ALA A 325 -5.10 4.16 -23.87
CA ALA A 325 -6.51 4.11 -23.51
C ALA A 325 -7.18 2.81 -23.97
N ARG A 326 -8.17 2.32 -23.21
CA ARG A 326 -8.79 1.02 -23.45
C ARG A 326 -10.24 0.98 -22.99
N ASP A 327 -11.08 0.30 -23.76
CA ASP A 327 -12.42 -0.10 -23.36
C ASP A 327 -12.40 -1.55 -22.90
N LEU A 328 -13.00 -1.81 -21.73
CA LEU A 328 -13.09 -3.14 -21.14
C LEU A 328 -14.56 -3.55 -20.99
N GLU A 329 -14.85 -4.81 -21.29
CA GLU A 329 -16.13 -5.47 -20.98
C GLU A 329 -15.83 -6.60 -19.99
N ILE A 330 -16.27 -6.45 -18.75
CA ILE A 330 -15.86 -7.29 -17.62
C ILE A 330 -17.07 -8.09 -17.14
N PRO A 331 -17.04 -9.44 -17.21
CA PRO A 331 -18.09 -10.26 -16.65
C PRO A 331 -18.06 -10.19 -15.11
N LEU A 332 -19.24 -10.15 -14.49
CA LEU A 332 -19.38 -10.18 -13.03
C LEU A 332 -19.76 -11.57 -12.50
N ASP A 333 -19.51 -12.63 -13.26
CA ASP A 333 -19.83 -14.02 -12.93
C ASP A 333 -19.06 -14.58 -11.73
N PHE A 334 -18.01 -13.87 -11.28
CA PHE A 334 -17.31 -14.16 -10.02
C PHE A 334 -18.14 -13.81 -8.77
N LEU A 335 -19.15 -12.95 -8.90
CA LEU A 335 -20.09 -12.64 -7.82
C LEU A 335 -20.97 -13.87 -7.53
N GLY A 336 -21.18 -14.16 -6.26
CA GLY A 336 -22.12 -15.20 -5.85
C GLY A 336 -23.58 -14.83 -6.17
N ALA A 337 -24.50 -15.74 -5.87
CA ALA A 337 -25.93 -15.50 -6.06
C ALA A 337 -26.44 -14.31 -5.24
N GLY A 338 -27.39 -13.58 -5.81
CA GLY A 338 -28.03 -12.40 -5.21
C GLY A 338 -27.60 -11.08 -5.85
N ASP A 339 -28.16 -10.01 -5.31
CA ASP A 339 -27.86 -8.65 -5.74
C ASP A 339 -26.78 -8.02 -4.86
N TYR A 340 -25.97 -7.16 -5.49
CA TYR A 340 -24.92 -6.39 -4.83
C TYR A 340 -25.13 -4.90 -5.08
N GLU A 341 -24.86 -4.09 -4.07
CA GLU A 341 -24.65 -2.66 -4.24
C GLU A 341 -23.21 -2.45 -4.71
N ALA A 342 -23.04 -1.93 -5.92
CA ALA A 342 -21.75 -1.61 -6.50
C ALA A 342 -21.47 -0.11 -6.33
N THR A 343 -20.37 0.23 -5.65
CA THR A 343 -19.79 1.58 -5.65
C THR A 343 -18.63 1.59 -6.63
N ILE A 344 -18.76 2.36 -7.71
CA ILE A 344 -17.83 2.40 -8.83
C ILE A 344 -17.09 3.72 -8.83
N CYS A 345 -15.76 3.68 -8.71
CA CYS A 345 -14.86 4.80 -8.95
C CYS A 345 -14.06 4.51 -10.21
N LYS A 346 -14.21 5.33 -11.23
CA LYS A 346 -13.58 5.16 -12.54
C LYS A 346 -13.13 6.48 -13.13
N ASP A 347 -12.24 6.42 -14.10
CA ASP A 347 -11.77 7.59 -14.85
C ASP A 347 -12.95 8.44 -15.34
N GLY A 348 -12.87 9.74 -15.12
CA GLY A 348 -13.84 10.69 -15.59
C GLY A 348 -13.73 10.96 -17.11
N ARG A 349 -14.70 11.67 -17.66
CA ARG A 349 -14.75 11.97 -19.10
C ARG A 349 -13.55 12.78 -19.60
N ASN A 350 -12.94 13.58 -18.71
CA ASN A 350 -11.79 14.42 -19.04
C ASN A 350 -10.46 13.83 -18.57
N ALA A 351 -10.41 12.59 -18.09
CA ALA A 351 -9.21 11.97 -17.56
C ALA A 351 -8.04 11.92 -18.57
N HIS A 352 -8.34 11.94 -19.87
CA HIS A 352 -7.33 12.06 -20.94
C HIS A 352 -6.53 13.35 -20.91
N ASN A 353 -7.11 14.44 -20.40
CA ASN A 353 -6.48 15.77 -20.31
C ASN A 353 -6.21 16.20 -18.88
N TYR A 354 -6.97 15.68 -17.92
CA TYR A 354 -6.86 15.97 -16.51
C TYR A 354 -6.92 14.67 -15.72
N ALA A 355 -5.76 14.09 -15.45
CA ALA A 355 -5.61 12.74 -14.88
C ALA A 355 -6.25 12.57 -13.49
N ALA A 356 -6.57 13.67 -12.80
CA ALA A 356 -7.31 13.63 -11.54
C ALA A 356 -8.84 13.60 -11.71
N ASP A 357 -9.36 13.66 -12.94
CA ASP A 357 -10.80 13.58 -13.20
C ASP A 357 -11.31 12.16 -12.99
N TYR A 358 -12.30 11.99 -12.12
CA TYR A 358 -12.92 10.71 -11.82
C TYR A 358 -14.43 10.86 -11.64
N SER A 359 -15.14 9.75 -11.74
CA SER A 359 -16.55 9.66 -11.37
C SER A 359 -16.77 8.62 -10.28
N LEU A 360 -17.69 8.92 -9.38
CA LEU A 360 -18.13 8.00 -8.33
C LEU A 360 -19.63 7.78 -8.48
N GLU A 361 -20.05 6.52 -8.73
CA GLU A 361 -21.44 6.17 -8.95
C GLU A 361 -21.85 4.92 -8.17
N ARG A 362 -23.14 4.76 -7.91
CA ARG A 362 -23.68 3.56 -7.23
C ARG A 362 -24.79 2.98 -8.06
N LEU A 363 -24.78 1.65 -8.18
CA LEU A 363 -25.86 0.90 -8.85
C LEU A 363 -26.02 -0.49 -8.24
N THR A 364 -27.15 -1.13 -8.53
CA THR A 364 -27.36 -2.53 -8.15
C THR A 364 -26.98 -3.43 -9.32
N VAL A 365 -26.19 -4.47 -9.05
CA VAL A 365 -25.74 -5.46 -10.02
C VAL A 365 -25.86 -6.88 -9.47
N ASN A 366 -25.72 -7.87 -10.36
CA ASN A 366 -25.59 -9.29 -10.03
C ASN A 366 -24.59 -9.96 -10.98
N GLY A 367 -24.33 -11.25 -10.77
CA GLY A 367 -23.36 -12.02 -11.58
C GLY A 367 -23.69 -12.21 -13.07
N GLN A 368 -24.85 -11.74 -13.54
CA GLN A 368 -25.22 -11.83 -14.97
C GLN A 368 -24.88 -10.55 -15.76
N VAL A 369 -24.45 -9.50 -15.04
CA VAL A 369 -24.12 -8.20 -15.66
C VAL A 369 -22.71 -8.21 -16.23
N TRP A 370 -22.53 -7.52 -17.34
CA TRP A 370 -21.22 -7.13 -17.88
C TRP A 370 -20.99 -5.65 -17.63
N LEU A 371 -19.88 -5.34 -16.96
CA LEU A 371 -19.49 -3.97 -16.65
C LEU A 371 -18.65 -3.40 -17.79
N LYS A 372 -19.08 -2.25 -18.35
CA LYS A 372 -18.32 -1.52 -19.38
C LYS A 372 -17.56 -0.38 -18.76
N ILE A 373 -16.24 -0.42 -18.87
CA ILE A 373 -15.33 0.59 -18.29
C ILE A 373 -14.39 1.10 -19.37
N HIS A 374 -14.30 2.42 -19.50
CA HIS A 374 -13.28 3.09 -20.27
C HIS A 374 -12.10 3.46 -19.36
N LEU A 375 -10.88 3.14 -19.77
CA LEU A 375 -9.63 3.57 -19.14
C LEU A 375 -8.98 4.64 -20.02
N ALA A 376 -8.67 5.80 -19.43
CA ALA A 376 -7.81 6.79 -20.06
C ALA A 376 -6.36 6.26 -20.16
N PRO A 377 -5.43 6.93 -20.86
CA PRO A 377 -4.00 6.60 -20.77
C PRO A 377 -3.53 6.64 -19.30
N GLY A 378 -2.90 5.55 -18.83
CA GLY A 378 -2.58 5.39 -17.42
C GLY A 378 -3.80 5.33 -16.51
N GLY A 379 -4.92 4.87 -17.04
CA GLY A 379 -6.21 4.85 -16.37
C GLY A 379 -6.41 3.70 -15.41
N GLY A 380 -7.47 3.78 -14.61
CA GLY A 380 -7.86 2.74 -13.68
C GLY A 380 -9.31 2.84 -13.24
N PHE A 381 -9.73 1.84 -12.48
CA PHE A 381 -11.01 1.83 -11.80
C PHE A 381 -10.98 0.94 -10.57
N LEU A 382 -11.91 1.21 -9.65
CA LEU A 382 -12.22 0.35 -8.52
C LEU A 382 -13.73 0.20 -8.42
N VAL A 383 -14.21 -1.02 -8.17
CA VAL A 383 -15.61 -1.30 -7.79
C VAL A 383 -15.64 -2.08 -6.49
N GLN A 384 -16.32 -1.55 -5.51
CA GLN A 384 -16.68 -2.28 -4.29
C GLN A 384 -18.08 -2.84 -4.44
N PHE A 385 -18.25 -4.14 -4.29
CA PHE A 385 -19.53 -4.82 -4.29
C PHE A 385 -19.89 -5.26 -2.87
N ARG A 386 -20.95 -4.69 -2.31
CA ARG A 386 -21.50 -5.09 -1.02
C ARG A 386 -22.72 -5.95 -1.25
N LYS A 387 -22.71 -7.18 -0.70
CA LYS A 387 -23.83 -8.09 -0.82
C LYS A 387 -25.05 -7.52 -0.14
N LYS A 388 -26.20 -7.43 -0.84
CA LYS A 388 -27.47 -7.03 -0.23
C LYS A 388 -27.98 -8.15 0.66
N GLN A 389 -28.36 -7.80 1.87
CA GLN A 389 -29.11 -8.73 2.73
C GLN A 389 -30.49 -8.92 2.12
N SER A 390 -30.87 -10.18 1.92
CA SER A 390 -32.21 -10.58 1.41
C SER A 390 -33.27 -10.41 2.49
#